data_37d6ffbb2709eb54d2993c3526b9c1d3
#
_entry.id   37d6ffbb2709eb54d2993c3526b9c1d3
#
_cell.length_a   1.000
_cell.length_b   1.000
_cell.length_c   1.000
_cell.angle_alpha   90.00
_cell.angle_beta   90.00
_cell.angle_gamma   90.00
#
_symmetry.space_group_name_H-M   'P 1'
#
loop_
_entity.id
_entity.type
_entity.pdbx_description
1 polymer ?
#
loop_
_entity_poly.entity_id
_entity_poly.type
_entity_poly.pdbx_seq_one_letter_code
_entity_poly.pdbx_strand_id
1 'polypeptide(L)'
;MILGKGVAEYPLLETTRLQLRILTLQDVEEVFGHFSDEAVTRFMDIEPCKNLDEAKDIISYHMEDAGCRWGLFDKSDHRLIGTCGYHDLRKTEGEWTAEVGFDLSKRYWGKGYMLEAMREVTLFGFTGMELATIDATVEPENVRSIHLLGKLGFDRAEELRDGLVYLQLHREGITESSMLHHSQ
;
A
#
# COMPACT_ATOMS: atom_id res chain seq x y z
N MET A 1 -6.14 13.44 -11.99
CA MET A 1 -5.55 12.70 -13.14
C MET A 1 -6.51 11.58 -13.49
N ILE A 2 -6.97 11.51 -14.72
CA ILE A 2 -8.11 10.68 -15.10
C ILE A 2 -7.61 9.25 -15.35
N LEU A 3 -8.12 8.29 -14.58
CA LEU A 3 -8.00 6.86 -14.85
C LEU A 3 -8.64 6.56 -16.22
N GLY A 4 -7.85 6.53 -17.28
CA GLY A 4 -8.41 6.24 -18.62
C GLY A 4 -7.51 6.45 -19.82
N LYS A 5 -6.33 7.01 -19.68
CA LYS A 5 -5.39 7.19 -20.80
C LYS A 5 -3.94 7.03 -20.37
N GLY A 6 -3.44 5.81 -20.50
CA GLY A 6 -2.02 5.51 -20.33
C GLY A 6 -1.62 5.19 -18.89
N VAL A 7 -0.43 4.64 -18.75
CA VAL A 7 0.22 4.38 -17.45
C VAL A 7 0.15 5.66 -16.61
N ALA A 8 -0.62 5.65 -15.55
CA ALA A 8 -0.67 6.78 -14.64
C ALA A 8 0.72 6.98 -14.05
N GLU A 9 1.34 8.14 -14.25
CA GLU A 9 2.55 8.49 -13.53
C GLU A 9 2.19 8.68 -12.06
N TYR A 10 2.56 7.73 -11.24
CA TYR A 10 2.36 7.82 -9.80
C TYR A 10 3.41 8.75 -9.20
N PRO A 11 3.00 9.75 -8.44
CA PRO A 11 3.91 10.77 -7.94
C PRO A 11 4.85 10.21 -6.89
N LEU A 12 5.99 10.87 -6.74
CA LEU A 12 6.77 10.78 -5.53
C LEU A 12 5.92 11.32 -4.36
N LEU A 13 5.71 10.51 -3.32
CA LEU A 13 5.09 10.95 -2.08
C LEU A 13 6.16 11.05 -0.99
N GLU A 14 6.00 12.02 -0.12
CA GLU A 14 6.94 12.22 0.98
C GLU A 14 6.20 12.39 2.31
N THR A 15 6.77 11.79 3.34
CA THR A 15 6.33 11.96 4.72
C THR A 15 7.49 12.54 5.56
N THR A 16 7.31 12.64 6.86
CA THR A 16 8.39 13.09 7.75
C THR A 16 9.62 12.17 7.66
N ARG A 17 9.42 10.86 7.64
CA ARG A 17 10.51 9.86 7.69
C ARG A 17 10.72 9.10 6.40
N LEU A 18 9.76 9.13 5.47
CA LEU A 18 9.73 8.26 4.30
C LEU A 18 9.69 9.04 3.00
N GLN A 19 10.33 8.45 1.99
CA GLN A 19 10.13 8.73 0.59
C GLN A 19 9.44 7.52 -0.05
N LEU A 20 8.28 7.74 -0.67
CA LEU A 20 7.53 6.72 -1.38
C LEU A 20 7.72 6.94 -2.88
N ARG A 21 8.41 6.05 -3.54
CA ARG A 21 8.67 6.12 -4.99
C ARG A 21 8.46 4.77 -5.66
N ILE A 22 8.21 4.79 -6.95
CA ILE A 22 8.10 3.59 -7.74
C ILE A 22 9.43 2.83 -7.72
N LEU A 23 9.34 1.51 -7.58
CA LEU A 23 10.48 0.60 -7.67
C LEU A 23 10.97 0.53 -9.11
N THR A 24 12.27 0.43 -9.27
CA THR A 24 12.96 0.25 -10.55
C THR A 24 13.89 -0.95 -10.49
N LEU A 25 14.39 -1.41 -11.64
CA LEU A 25 15.36 -2.50 -11.68
C LEU A 25 16.70 -2.17 -10.97
N GLN A 26 16.93 -0.90 -10.63
CA GLN A 26 18.08 -0.51 -9.79
C GLN A 26 17.90 -0.91 -8.31
N ASP A 27 16.65 -1.18 -7.90
CA ASP A 27 16.30 -1.54 -6.53
C ASP A 27 16.30 -3.06 -6.30
N VAL A 28 16.74 -3.86 -7.25
CA VAL A 28 16.59 -5.33 -7.26
C VAL A 28 17.20 -6.00 -6.01
N GLU A 29 18.34 -5.52 -5.54
CA GLU A 29 19.00 -6.09 -4.35
C GLU A 29 18.21 -5.77 -3.06
N GLU A 30 17.69 -4.55 -2.94
CA GLU A 30 16.84 -4.13 -1.81
C GLU A 30 15.51 -4.89 -1.84
N VAL A 31 14.91 -5.08 -3.01
CA VAL A 31 13.67 -5.85 -3.20
C VAL A 31 13.89 -7.32 -2.85
N PHE A 32 15.01 -7.92 -3.29
CA PHE A 32 15.38 -9.28 -2.91
C PHE A 32 15.54 -9.40 -1.39
N GLY A 33 16.30 -8.50 -0.77
CA GLY A 33 16.49 -8.50 0.68
C GLY A 33 15.19 -8.37 1.47
N HIS A 34 14.22 -7.63 0.95
CA HIS A 34 12.91 -7.44 1.57
C HIS A 34 12.00 -8.66 1.41
N PHE A 35 11.79 -9.14 0.18
CA PHE A 35 10.86 -10.24 -0.11
C PHE A 35 11.44 -11.65 0.11
N SER A 36 12.72 -11.79 0.44
CA SER A 36 13.29 -13.06 0.91
C SER A 36 12.98 -13.35 2.38
N ASP A 37 12.46 -12.37 3.15
CA ASP A 37 12.07 -12.55 4.54
C ASP A 37 10.67 -13.16 4.65
N GLU A 38 10.56 -14.40 5.15
CA GLU A 38 9.29 -15.09 5.42
C GLU A 38 8.33 -14.27 6.31
N ALA A 39 8.86 -13.42 7.19
CA ALA A 39 8.01 -12.57 8.02
C ALA A 39 7.29 -11.48 7.22
N VAL A 40 7.83 -11.08 6.07
CA VAL A 40 7.21 -10.13 5.13
C VAL A 40 6.17 -10.83 4.28
N THR A 41 6.51 -11.98 3.70
CA THR A 41 5.66 -12.68 2.73
C THR A 41 4.55 -13.54 3.36
N ARG A 42 4.59 -13.76 4.67
CA ARG A 42 3.70 -14.67 5.41
C ARG A 42 2.20 -14.54 5.08
N PHE A 43 1.72 -13.33 4.81
CA PHE A 43 0.32 -13.02 4.51
C PHE A 43 0.16 -12.44 3.10
N MET A 44 1.06 -12.79 2.19
CA MET A 44 1.04 -12.39 0.80
C MET A 44 0.86 -13.64 -0.07
N ASP A 45 0.29 -13.48 -1.26
CA ASP A 45 0.12 -14.55 -2.24
C ASP A 45 1.42 -14.84 -3.02
N ILE A 46 2.58 -14.65 -2.38
CA ILE A 46 3.89 -14.95 -2.95
C ILE A 46 4.74 -15.76 -1.97
N GLU A 47 5.55 -16.65 -2.51
CA GLU A 47 6.61 -17.30 -1.76
C GLU A 47 7.79 -16.34 -1.51
N PRO A 48 8.59 -16.54 -0.45
CA PRO A 48 9.81 -15.78 -0.27
C PRO A 48 10.74 -15.88 -1.47
N CYS A 49 11.26 -14.74 -1.94
CA CYS A 49 12.21 -14.65 -3.06
C CYS A 49 13.46 -15.50 -2.79
N LYS A 50 13.86 -16.30 -3.78
CA LYS A 50 15.00 -17.22 -3.70
C LYS A 50 16.25 -16.68 -4.38
N ASN A 51 16.10 -15.71 -5.28
CA ASN A 51 17.18 -15.14 -6.09
C ASN A 51 16.80 -13.75 -6.63
N LEU A 52 17.79 -13.08 -7.24
CA LEU A 52 17.60 -11.74 -7.81
C LEU A 52 16.69 -11.72 -9.05
N ASP A 53 16.55 -12.82 -9.77
CA ASP A 53 15.67 -12.85 -10.96
C ASP A 53 14.20 -12.84 -10.53
N GLU A 54 13.83 -13.56 -9.46
CA GLU A 54 12.49 -13.46 -8.88
C GLU A 54 12.18 -12.04 -8.34
N ALA A 55 13.19 -11.36 -7.79
CA ALA A 55 13.03 -9.96 -7.38
C ALA A 55 12.82 -9.01 -8.56
N LYS A 56 13.49 -9.25 -9.70
CA LYS A 56 13.23 -8.51 -10.95
C LYS A 56 11.82 -8.76 -11.47
N ASP A 57 11.32 -9.99 -11.38
CA ASP A 57 9.97 -10.34 -11.81
C ASP A 57 8.93 -9.59 -10.98
N ILE A 58 9.13 -9.48 -9.66
CA ILE A 58 8.27 -8.68 -8.77
C ILE A 58 8.27 -7.20 -9.20
N ILE A 59 9.45 -6.62 -9.46
CA ILE A 59 9.54 -5.23 -9.92
C ILE A 59 8.83 -5.06 -11.26
N SER A 60 9.10 -5.94 -12.23
CA SER A 60 8.50 -5.89 -13.56
C SER A 60 6.98 -6.00 -13.48
N TYR A 61 6.46 -6.92 -12.69
CA TYR A 61 5.03 -7.06 -12.46
C TYR A 61 4.40 -5.74 -11.95
N HIS A 62 5.03 -5.09 -10.96
CA HIS A 62 4.53 -3.81 -10.43
C HIS A 62 4.66 -2.64 -11.42
N MET A 63 5.59 -2.72 -12.38
CA MET A 63 5.71 -1.71 -13.44
C MET A 63 4.66 -1.89 -14.56
N GLU A 64 4.18 -3.10 -14.77
CA GLU A 64 3.24 -3.46 -15.84
C GLU A 64 1.77 -3.48 -15.36
N ASP A 65 1.55 -3.65 -14.07
CA ASP A 65 0.21 -3.72 -13.49
C ASP A 65 -0.52 -2.37 -13.60
N ALA A 66 -1.83 -2.43 -13.82
CA ALA A 66 -2.72 -1.26 -13.78
C ALA A 66 -2.84 -0.65 -12.37
N GLY A 67 -2.34 -1.34 -11.35
CA GLY A 67 -2.21 -0.84 -9.99
C GLY A 67 -0.97 0.03 -9.79
N CYS A 68 -0.86 0.63 -8.62
CA CYS A 68 0.29 1.41 -8.21
C CYS A 68 0.91 0.85 -6.94
N ARG A 69 2.20 0.60 -6.97
CA ARG A 69 2.91 0.18 -5.77
C ARG A 69 4.18 0.99 -5.56
N TRP A 70 4.24 1.72 -4.46
CA TRP A 70 5.43 2.46 -4.03
C TRP A 70 6.33 1.58 -3.16
N GLY A 71 7.63 1.67 -3.37
CA GLY A 71 8.62 1.31 -2.37
C GLY A 71 8.70 2.40 -1.30
N LEU A 72 8.80 1.99 -0.06
CA LEU A 72 8.96 2.84 1.12
C LEU A 72 10.45 2.93 1.45
N PHE A 73 11.05 4.10 1.30
CA PHE A 73 12.47 4.32 1.58
C PHE A 73 12.62 5.20 2.84
N ASP A 74 13.36 4.72 3.82
CA ASP A 74 13.71 5.50 5.01
C ASP A 74 14.65 6.65 4.61
N LYS A 75 14.28 7.90 4.92
CA LYS A 75 15.07 9.09 4.57
C LYS A 75 16.41 9.14 5.28
N SER A 76 16.61 8.41 6.36
CA SER A 76 17.85 8.41 7.14
C SER A 76 18.99 7.63 6.50
N ASP A 77 18.67 6.52 5.81
CA ASP A 77 19.68 5.62 5.23
C ASP A 77 19.35 5.20 3.78
N HIS A 78 18.25 5.72 3.23
CA HIS A 78 17.73 5.46 1.87
C HIS A 78 17.44 3.99 1.56
N ARG A 79 17.24 3.15 2.57
CA ARG A 79 16.94 1.73 2.41
C ARG A 79 15.47 1.48 2.20
N LEU A 80 15.16 0.49 1.36
CA LEU A 80 13.81 -0.05 1.22
C LEU A 80 13.41 -0.75 2.53
N ILE A 81 12.28 -0.32 3.09
CA ILE A 81 11.76 -0.89 4.34
C ILE A 81 10.42 -1.59 4.18
N GLY A 82 9.75 -1.42 3.05
CA GLY A 82 8.46 -2.00 2.77
C GLY A 82 7.90 -1.51 1.45
N THR A 83 6.69 -1.95 1.13
CA THR A 83 5.94 -1.43 -0.02
C THR A 83 4.49 -1.17 0.36
N CYS A 84 3.81 -0.32 -0.39
CA CYS A 84 2.36 -0.13 -0.30
C CYS A 84 1.81 0.36 -1.64
N GLY A 85 0.52 0.13 -1.87
CA GLY A 85 -0.08 0.59 -3.12
C GLY A 85 -1.47 0.06 -3.36
N TYR A 86 -1.96 0.25 -4.57
CA TYR A 86 -3.28 -0.11 -5.03
C TYR A 86 -3.23 -1.22 -6.06
N HIS A 87 -4.20 -2.11 -6.01
CA HIS A 87 -4.48 -3.14 -7.00
C HIS A 87 -6.00 -3.32 -7.15
N ASP A 88 -6.42 -4.21 -8.02
CA ASP A 88 -7.83 -4.47 -8.30
C ASP A 88 -8.65 -3.20 -8.50
N LEU A 89 -8.14 -2.30 -9.36
CA LEU A 89 -8.80 -1.06 -9.71
C LEU A 89 -10.05 -1.36 -10.55
N ARG A 90 -11.23 -1.06 -10.01
CA ARG A 90 -12.51 -1.43 -10.60
C ARG A 90 -13.57 -0.34 -10.42
N LYS A 91 -14.64 -0.44 -11.20
CA LYS A 91 -15.84 0.39 -11.00
C LYS A 91 -16.90 -0.40 -10.26
N THR A 92 -17.36 0.16 -9.14
CA THR A 92 -18.48 -0.36 -8.37
C THR A 92 -19.58 0.70 -8.39
N GLU A 93 -20.75 0.36 -8.96
CA GLU A 93 -21.87 1.29 -9.12
C GLU A 93 -21.54 2.59 -9.88
N GLY A 94 -20.54 2.51 -10.78
CA GLY A 94 -20.09 3.64 -11.59
C GLY A 94 -18.96 4.45 -10.99
N GLU A 95 -18.61 4.24 -9.73
CA GLU A 95 -17.53 4.89 -9.01
C GLU A 95 -16.26 4.04 -8.95
N TRP A 96 -15.09 4.70 -8.87
CA TRP A 96 -13.82 3.99 -8.79
C TRP A 96 -13.54 3.48 -7.37
N THR A 97 -13.21 2.19 -7.31
CA THR A 97 -12.76 1.49 -6.11
C THR A 97 -11.43 0.82 -6.38
N ALA A 98 -10.53 0.79 -5.41
CA ALA A 98 -9.29 0.03 -5.48
C ALA A 98 -9.00 -0.64 -4.15
N GLU A 99 -8.39 -1.83 -4.21
CA GLU A 99 -7.91 -2.52 -3.04
C GLU A 99 -6.51 -2.03 -2.68
N VAL A 100 -6.26 -1.77 -1.38
CA VAL A 100 -4.96 -1.35 -0.89
C VAL A 100 -4.21 -2.53 -0.27
N GLY A 101 -2.91 -2.65 -0.62
CA GLY A 101 -2.01 -3.62 -0.03
C GLY A 101 -0.74 -2.96 0.50
N PHE A 102 -0.14 -3.55 1.52
CA PHE A 102 1.09 -3.07 2.12
C PHE A 102 1.86 -4.18 2.84
N ASP A 103 3.16 -4.03 2.89
CA ASP A 103 4.09 -4.89 3.62
C ASP A 103 5.21 -4.05 4.24
N LEU A 104 5.83 -4.54 5.30
CA LEU A 104 6.88 -3.84 6.03
C LEU A 104 7.86 -4.83 6.64
N SER A 105 9.15 -4.57 6.49
CA SER A 105 10.21 -5.33 7.14
C SER A 105 10.03 -5.37 8.66
N LYS A 106 10.21 -6.54 9.26
CA LYS A 106 9.93 -6.83 10.67
C LYS A 106 10.58 -5.84 11.65
N ARG A 107 11.81 -5.40 11.37
CA ARG A 107 12.56 -4.45 12.22
C ARG A 107 11.89 -3.07 12.36
N TYR A 108 10.93 -2.74 11.48
CA TYR A 108 10.21 -1.46 11.48
C TYR A 108 8.79 -1.57 12.05
N TRP A 109 8.35 -2.79 12.42
CA TRP A 109 7.03 -2.99 13.01
C TRP A 109 6.86 -2.22 14.33
N GLY A 110 5.64 -1.77 14.61
CA GLY A 110 5.27 -1.08 15.85
C GLY A 110 5.81 0.35 15.99
N LYS A 111 6.54 0.86 15.00
CA LYS A 111 7.19 2.20 15.03
C LYS A 111 6.41 3.29 14.26
N GLY A 112 5.23 2.96 13.73
CA GLY A 112 4.34 3.91 13.04
C GLY A 112 4.71 4.21 11.58
N TYR A 113 5.73 3.60 11.00
CA TYR A 113 6.14 3.85 9.61
C TYR A 113 5.03 3.56 8.60
N MET A 114 4.39 2.39 8.71
CA MET A 114 3.32 2.04 7.77
C MET A 114 2.07 2.93 7.96
N LEU A 115 1.74 3.33 9.18
CA LEU A 115 0.64 4.26 9.43
C LEU A 115 0.90 5.62 8.77
N GLU A 116 2.15 6.10 8.86
CA GLU A 116 2.61 7.35 8.24
C GLU A 116 2.50 7.28 6.71
N ALA A 117 3.03 6.21 6.10
CA ALA A 117 2.96 5.99 4.66
C ALA A 117 1.51 5.89 4.15
N MET A 118 0.70 5.07 4.82
CA MET A 118 -0.67 4.80 4.39
C MET A 118 -1.60 6.01 4.49
N ARG A 119 -1.31 6.99 5.34
CA ARG A 119 -2.03 8.26 5.36
C ARG A 119 -1.86 9.02 4.05
N GLU A 120 -0.64 9.14 3.56
CA GLU A 120 -0.35 9.81 2.28
C GLU A 120 -0.93 9.00 1.10
N VAL A 121 -0.81 7.69 1.14
CA VAL A 121 -1.34 6.81 0.08
C VAL A 121 -2.86 6.90 0.01
N THR A 122 -3.58 6.83 1.14
CA THR A 122 -5.04 6.96 1.15
C THR A 122 -5.50 8.36 0.71
N LEU A 123 -4.80 9.42 1.13
CA LEU A 123 -5.06 10.77 0.66
C LEU A 123 -4.89 10.87 -0.86
N PHE A 124 -3.80 10.33 -1.41
CA PHE A 124 -3.58 10.30 -2.86
C PHE A 124 -4.66 9.47 -3.59
N GLY A 125 -5.09 8.35 -3.04
CA GLY A 125 -6.18 7.54 -3.60
C GLY A 125 -7.45 8.37 -3.81
N PHE A 126 -7.83 9.17 -2.82
CA PHE A 126 -9.03 10.02 -2.91
C PHE A 126 -8.85 11.27 -3.75
N THR A 127 -7.69 11.91 -3.72
CA THR A 127 -7.45 13.20 -4.37
C THR A 127 -6.82 13.10 -5.75
N GLY A 128 -5.88 12.18 -5.92
CA GLY A 128 -5.12 11.99 -7.15
C GLY A 128 -5.73 10.94 -8.08
N MET A 129 -6.23 9.83 -7.51
CA MET A 129 -6.88 8.76 -8.28
C MET A 129 -8.40 8.92 -8.37
N GLU A 130 -8.98 9.86 -7.63
CA GLU A 130 -10.43 10.10 -7.59
C GLU A 130 -11.24 8.87 -7.16
N LEU A 131 -10.66 7.99 -6.31
CA LEU A 131 -11.38 6.86 -5.76
C LEU A 131 -12.54 7.34 -4.89
N ALA A 132 -13.68 6.66 -4.98
CA ALA A 132 -14.79 6.84 -4.05
C ALA A 132 -14.63 5.95 -2.81
N THR A 133 -14.04 4.77 -3.01
CA THR A 133 -13.81 3.78 -1.97
C THR A 133 -12.41 3.18 -2.09
N ILE A 134 -11.76 2.99 -0.96
CA ILE A 134 -10.56 2.17 -0.81
C ILE A 134 -10.95 0.98 0.06
N ASP A 135 -10.68 -0.23 -0.39
CA ASP A 135 -10.94 -1.41 0.42
C ASP A 135 -9.68 -2.26 0.67
N ALA A 136 -9.82 -3.24 1.52
CA ALA A 136 -8.77 -4.19 1.85
C ALA A 136 -9.38 -5.52 2.28
N THR A 137 -8.74 -6.61 1.87
CA THR A 137 -8.99 -7.96 2.37
C THR A 137 -7.79 -8.43 3.19
N VAL A 138 -8.04 -8.99 4.37
CA VAL A 138 -6.98 -9.32 5.32
C VAL A 138 -7.25 -10.65 5.98
N GLU A 139 -6.24 -11.53 6.01
CA GLU A 139 -6.28 -12.76 6.81
C GLU A 139 -6.64 -12.45 8.26
N PRO A 140 -7.59 -13.19 8.89
CA PRO A 140 -8.01 -12.94 10.28
C PRO A 140 -6.85 -12.96 11.29
N GLU A 141 -5.82 -13.74 11.03
CA GLU A 141 -4.61 -13.87 11.85
C GLU A 141 -3.67 -12.66 11.71
N ASN A 142 -3.81 -11.87 10.64
CA ASN A 142 -3.02 -10.66 10.43
C ASN A 142 -3.57 -9.45 11.22
N VAL A 143 -3.58 -9.63 12.55
CA VAL A 143 -4.13 -8.63 13.50
C VAL A 143 -3.45 -7.27 13.36
N ARG A 144 -2.17 -7.23 12.94
CA ARG A 144 -1.45 -5.95 12.74
C ARG A 144 -2.03 -5.13 11.62
N SER A 145 -2.32 -5.77 10.47
CA SER A 145 -2.93 -5.08 9.32
C SER A 145 -4.34 -4.61 9.66
N ILE A 146 -5.15 -5.47 10.30
CA ILE A 146 -6.50 -5.10 10.74
C ILE A 146 -6.46 -3.89 11.68
N HIS A 147 -5.55 -3.88 12.66
CA HIS A 147 -5.41 -2.77 13.60
C HIS A 147 -4.92 -1.48 12.92
N LEU A 148 -3.99 -1.59 11.96
CA LEU A 148 -3.52 -0.44 11.19
C LEU A 148 -4.65 0.19 10.38
N LEU A 149 -5.40 -0.62 9.64
CA LEU A 149 -6.54 -0.15 8.83
C LEU A 149 -7.62 0.49 9.70
N GLY A 150 -7.91 -0.09 10.87
CA GLY A 150 -8.81 0.54 11.83
C GLY A 150 -8.32 1.92 12.31
N LYS A 151 -7.01 2.11 12.52
CA LYS A 151 -6.43 3.43 12.86
C LYS A 151 -6.50 4.44 11.71
N LEU A 152 -6.58 3.97 10.48
CA LEU A 152 -6.78 4.80 9.29
C LEU A 152 -8.26 5.15 9.05
N GLY A 153 -9.17 4.61 9.86
CA GLY A 153 -10.61 4.86 9.76
C GLY A 153 -11.35 3.91 8.84
N PHE A 154 -10.74 2.78 8.47
CA PHE A 154 -11.46 1.75 7.72
C PHE A 154 -12.52 1.09 8.59
N ASP A 155 -13.73 1.02 8.06
CA ASP A 155 -14.85 0.28 8.66
C ASP A 155 -14.74 -1.20 8.31
N ARG A 156 -14.83 -2.04 9.34
CA ARG A 156 -14.79 -3.50 9.17
C ARG A 156 -16.18 -4.05 8.93
N ALA A 157 -16.35 -4.87 7.88
CA ALA A 157 -17.58 -5.63 7.68
C ALA A 157 -17.80 -6.66 8.81
N GLU A 158 -19.06 -6.91 9.14
CA GLU A 158 -19.44 -7.88 10.19
C GLU A 158 -19.10 -9.32 9.77
N GLU A 159 -19.30 -9.65 8.49
CA GLU A 159 -19.07 -10.98 7.95
C GLU A 159 -17.75 -11.06 7.19
N LEU A 160 -17.13 -12.24 7.21
CA LEU A 160 -15.97 -12.52 6.37
C LEU A 160 -16.40 -12.68 4.91
N ARG A 161 -15.55 -12.23 3.99
CA ARG A 161 -15.67 -12.47 2.56
C ARG A 161 -14.61 -13.49 2.14
N ASP A 162 -15.04 -14.64 1.66
CA ASP A 162 -14.15 -15.74 1.27
C ASP A 162 -13.15 -16.14 2.37
N GLY A 163 -13.57 -16.04 3.64
CA GLY A 163 -12.71 -16.32 4.81
C GLY A 163 -11.83 -15.16 5.26
N LEU A 164 -11.82 -14.04 4.55
CA LEU A 164 -11.01 -12.85 4.85
C LEU A 164 -11.81 -11.76 5.55
N VAL A 165 -11.16 -11.00 6.39
CA VAL A 165 -11.72 -9.76 6.97
C VAL A 165 -11.74 -8.71 5.87
N TYR A 166 -12.92 -8.16 5.60
CA TYR A 166 -13.12 -7.09 4.62
C TYR A 166 -13.25 -5.75 5.33
N LEU A 167 -12.50 -4.76 4.85
CA LEU A 167 -12.50 -3.40 5.39
C LEU A 167 -12.66 -2.37 4.26
N GLN A 168 -13.33 -1.26 4.55
CA GLN A 168 -13.60 -0.19 3.58
C GLN A 168 -13.33 1.18 4.18
N LEU A 169 -12.85 2.10 3.35
CA LEU A 169 -12.75 3.52 3.66
C LEU A 169 -13.39 4.31 2.52
N HIS A 170 -14.41 5.11 2.84
CA HIS A 170 -15.12 5.93 1.87
C HIS A 170 -14.61 7.37 1.91
N ARG A 171 -14.59 8.03 0.73
CA ARG A 171 -14.17 9.44 0.59
C ARG A 171 -14.97 10.37 1.50
N GLU A 172 -16.28 10.17 1.61
CA GLU A 172 -17.19 11.02 2.41
C GLU A 172 -16.90 10.97 3.92
N GLY A 173 -16.21 9.93 4.40
CA GLY A 173 -15.79 9.80 5.80
C GLY A 173 -14.56 10.64 6.16
N ILE A 174 -13.87 11.22 5.18
CA ILE A 174 -12.69 12.06 5.40
C ILE A 174 -13.16 13.51 5.48
N THR A 175 -13.47 13.99 6.66
CA THR A 175 -13.74 15.41 6.89
C THR A 175 -12.46 16.23 6.70
N GLU A 176 -12.57 17.46 6.16
CA GLU A 176 -11.44 18.40 5.99
C GLU A 176 -10.62 18.60 7.28
N SER A 177 -11.22 18.39 8.43
CA SER A 177 -10.55 18.42 9.75
C SER A 177 -9.50 17.31 9.93
N SER A 178 -9.65 16.15 9.27
CA SER A 178 -8.66 15.09 9.28
C SER A 178 -7.45 15.41 8.41
N MET A 179 -7.61 16.29 7.42
CA MET A 179 -6.56 16.70 6.50
C MET A 179 -5.65 17.79 7.09
N LEU A 180 -6.15 18.62 8.01
CA LEU A 180 -5.44 19.81 8.51
C LEU A 180 -4.51 19.54 9.70
N HIS A 181 -4.55 18.39 10.32
CA HIS A 181 -3.68 18.07 11.48
C HIS A 181 -2.30 17.52 11.11
N HIS A 182 -1.86 17.67 9.85
CA HIS A 182 -0.60 17.11 9.35
C HIS A 182 0.44 18.16 8.93
N SER A 183 0.24 19.45 9.28
CA SER A 183 1.17 20.55 8.96
C SER A 183 1.78 21.22 10.20
N GLN A 184 2.01 20.47 11.28
CA GLN A 184 2.82 20.96 12.39
C GLN A 184 3.81 19.90 12.89
#